data_1a904cd2ed3ec8ef372220f8ffdbcd07
#
_entry.id   1a904cd2ed3ec8ef372220f8ffdbcd07
#
_cell.length_a   1.000
_cell.length_b   1.000
_cell.length_c   1.000
_cell.angle_alpha   90.00
_cell.angle_beta   90.00
_cell.angle_gamma   90.00
#
_symmetry.space_group_name_H-M   'P 1'
#
loop_
_entity.id
_entity.type
_entity.pdbx_description
1 polymer ?
#
loop_
_entity_poly.entity_id
_entity_poly.type
_entity_poly.pdbx_seq_one_letter_code
_entity_poly.pdbx_strand_id
1 'polypeptide(L)'
;MLFLLVVVLTACDKPIVPKPDDLIREKDMIDMLVDIHLAEATYNKFRYDSIMQNNSSVNFYYSTLAKYEVPDSVFEQSYIYYASQPKDFEKMYRKVMSRLSEMEQSFSGRKQELLEFEEDPPKKTR
;
A
#
# COMPACT_ATOMS: atom_id res chain seq x y z
N MET A 1 -29.31 -23.73 -32.77
CA MET A 1 -28.45 -24.07 -31.62
C MET A 1 -27.30 -23.08 -31.39
N LEU A 2 -26.91 -22.28 -32.36
CA LEU A 2 -25.85 -21.27 -32.25
C LEU A 2 -26.26 -19.99 -31.50
N PHE A 3 -27.56 -19.68 -31.45
CA PHE A 3 -28.09 -18.45 -30.84
C PHE A 3 -28.17 -18.50 -29.29
N LEU A 4 -28.13 -19.68 -28.70
CA LEU A 4 -28.19 -19.88 -27.25
C LEU A 4 -26.86 -19.62 -26.54
N LEU A 5 -25.74 -19.65 -27.28
CA LEU A 5 -24.37 -19.49 -26.73
C LEU A 5 -23.98 -18.03 -26.48
N VAL A 6 -24.67 -17.07 -27.13
CA VAL A 6 -24.31 -15.63 -27.06
C VAL A 6 -24.86 -14.95 -25.81
N VAL A 7 -25.87 -15.51 -25.15
CA VAL A 7 -26.56 -14.87 -24.01
C VAL A 7 -25.80 -15.00 -22.69
N VAL A 8 -24.77 -15.86 -22.61
CA VAL A 8 -24.05 -16.15 -21.34
C VAL A 8 -22.91 -15.13 -21.06
N LEU A 9 -22.58 -14.26 -22.01
CA LEU A 9 -21.42 -13.32 -21.88
C LEU A 9 -21.77 -11.93 -21.33
N THR A 10 -23.05 -11.68 -20.97
CA THR A 10 -23.46 -10.37 -20.40
C THR A 10 -23.67 -10.41 -18.89
N ALA A 11 -23.14 -11.40 -18.19
CA ALA A 11 -23.30 -11.54 -16.75
C ALA A 11 -22.19 -10.79 -16.00
N CYS A 12 -22.62 -9.81 -15.21
CA CYS A 12 -22.01 -9.26 -14.00
C CYS A 12 -21.08 -8.07 -14.13
N ASP A 13 -21.69 -6.88 -14.18
CA ASP A 13 -21.06 -5.64 -13.67
C ASP A 13 -21.70 -5.17 -12.32
N LYS A 14 -22.41 -6.01 -11.62
CA LYS A 14 -22.95 -5.64 -10.30
C LYS A 14 -21.93 -6.04 -9.22
N PRO A 15 -21.52 -5.11 -8.33
CA PRO A 15 -20.68 -5.45 -7.21
C PRO A 15 -21.38 -6.52 -6.35
N ILE A 16 -20.70 -7.63 -6.09
CA ILE A 16 -21.21 -8.74 -5.28
C ILE A 16 -21.33 -8.31 -3.81
N VAL A 17 -20.53 -7.33 -3.39
CA VAL A 17 -20.46 -6.79 -2.04
C VAL A 17 -21.17 -5.44 -2.00
N PRO A 18 -22.12 -5.22 -1.08
CA PRO A 18 -22.77 -3.93 -0.92
C PRO A 18 -21.77 -2.87 -0.45
N LYS A 19 -21.98 -1.63 -0.88
CA LYS A 19 -21.16 -0.51 -0.44
C LYS A 19 -21.38 -0.26 1.06
N PRO A 20 -20.32 -0.27 1.90
CA PRO A 20 -20.44 0.09 3.32
C PRO A 20 -20.86 1.56 3.50
N ASP A 21 -21.58 1.86 4.57
CA ASP A 21 -21.98 3.23 4.91
C ASP A 21 -20.74 4.09 5.26
N ASP A 22 -19.78 3.48 5.97
CA ASP A 22 -18.52 4.11 6.40
C ASP A 22 -17.37 3.82 5.43
N LEU A 23 -17.64 3.72 4.12
CA LEU A 23 -16.61 3.42 3.14
C LEU A 23 -15.48 4.46 3.17
N ILE A 24 -14.27 4.00 3.41
CA ILE A 24 -13.06 4.81 3.30
C ILE A 24 -12.93 5.33 1.86
N ARG A 25 -12.67 6.63 1.69
CA ARG A 25 -12.49 7.22 0.36
C ARG A 25 -11.29 6.59 -0.34
N GLU A 26 -11.37 6.40 -1.65
CA GLU A 26 -10.31 5.77 -2.46
C GLU A 26 -8.92 6.37 -2.18
N LYS A 27 -8.83 7.71 -2.09
CA LYS A 27 -7.57 8.40 -1.80
C LYS A 27 -6.99 7.97 -0.44
N ASP A 28 -7.81 7.95 0.59
CA ASP A 28 -7.38 7.62 1.95
C ASP A 28 -7.03 6.12 2.05
N MET A 29 -7.77 5.26 1.34
CA MET A 29 -7.45 3.83 1.23
C MET A 29 -6.08 3.61 0.56
N ILE A 30 -5.76 4.38 -0.50
CA ILE A 30 -4.45 4.32 -1.14
C ILE A 30 -3.35 4.74 -0.15
N ASP A 31 -3.56 5.84 0.59
CA ASP A 31 -2.58 6.33 1.58
C ASP A 31 -2.33 5.28 2.67
N MET A 32 -3.40 4.66 3.18
CA MET A 32 -3.31 3.58 4.17
C MET A 32 -2.59 2.35 3.63
N LEU A 33 -2.89 1.91 2.40
CA LEU A 33 -2.24 0.75 1.79
C LEU A 33 -0.74 1.00 1.55
N VAL A 34 -0.33 2.20 1.14
CA VAL A 34 1.09 2.57 1.04
C VAL A 34 1.77 2.43 2.40
N ASP A 35 1.19 2.98 3.46
CA ASP A 35 1.77 2.91 4.81
C ASP A 35 1.82 1.47 5.34
N ILE A 36 0.80 0.65 5.09
CA ILE A 36 0.79 -0.76 5.47
C ILE A 36 1.92 -1.52 4.76
N HIS A 37 2.12 -1.33 3.45
CA HIS A 37 3.21 -1.98 2.74
C HIS A 37 4.60 -1.53 3.22
N LEU A 38 4.77 -0.26 3.56
CA LEU A 38 6.01 0.24 4.17
C LEU A 38 6.26 -0.36 5.55
N ALA A 39 5.22 -0.47 6.37
CA ALA A 39 5.28 -1.08 7.69
C ALA A 39 5.65 -2.57 7.59
N GLU A 40 5.04 -3.32 6.68
CA GLU A 40 5.36 -4.72 6.41
C GLU A 40 6.80 -4.91 5.90
N ALA A 41 7.24 -4.07 4.97
CA ALA A 41 8.61 -4.11 4.45
C ALA A 41 9.63 -3.83 5.57
N THR A 42 9.34 -2.86 6.44
CA THR A 42 10.17 -2.53 7.61
C THR A 42 10.24 -3.71 8.58
N TYR A 43 9.11 -4.30 8.92
CA TYR A 43 9.07 -5.48 9.77
C TYR A 43 9.88 -6.65 9.17
N ASN A 44 9.69 -6.94 7.89
CA ASN A 44 10.40 -8.04 7.22
C ASN A 44 11.92 -7.83 7.18
N LYS A 45 12.37 -6.58 7.06
CA LYS A 45 13.80 -6.24 7.08
C LYS A 45 14.43 -6.44 8.46
N PHE A 46 13.72 -6.05 9.51
CA PHE A 46 14.26 -5.99 10.87
C PHE A 46 13.72 -7.08 11.80
N ARG A 47 12.96 -8.06 11.31
CA ARG A 47 12.32 -9.11 12.12
C ARG A 47 13.30 -9.96 12.96
N TYR A 48 14.58 -9.98 12.58
CA TYR A 48 15.64 -10.69 13.32
C TYR A 48 16.44 -9.76 14.24
N ASP A 49 16.13 -8.47 14.27
CA ASP A 49 16.74 -7.53 15.21
C ASP A 49 16.14 -7.74 16.60
N SER A 50 16.98 -7.73 17.63
CA SER A 50 16.56 -7.96 19.02
C SER A 50 15.55 -6.92 19.53
N ILE A 51 15.58 -5.69 19.00
CA ILE A 51 14.62 -4.62 19.33
C ILE A 51 13.25 -4.92 18.71
N MET A 52 13.23 -5.55 17.53
CA MET A 52 12.00 -5.87 16.79
C MET A 52 11.39 -7.22 17.18
N GLN A 53 12.13 -8.10 17.85
CA GLN A 53 11.62 -9.42 18.25
C GLN A 53 10.38 -9.35 19.16
N ASN A 54 10.21 -8.25 19.92
CA ASN A 54 9.06 -8.02 20.78
C ASN A 54 7.86 -7.35 20.05
N ASN A 55 8.02 -7.00 18.77
CA ASN A 55 6.98 -6.38 17.96
C ASN A 55 6.55 -7.33 16.84
N SER A 56 5.27 -7.64 16.76
CA SER A 56 4.72 -8.44 15.67
C SER A 56 4.34 -7.57 14.46
N SER A 57 4.25 -8.19 13.27
CA SER A 57 3.68 -7.52 12.08
C SER A 57 2.28 -6.97 12.35
N VAL A 58 1.53 -7.63 13.21
CA VAL A 58 0.19 -7.21 13.66
C VAL A 58 0.26 -5.85 14.36
N ASN A 59 1.28 -5.58 15.19
CA ASN A 59 1.43 -4.29 15.84
C ASN A 59 1.68 -3.15 14.84
N PHE A 60 2.43 -3.41 13.76
CA PHE A 60 2.66 -2.43 12.69
C PHE A 60 1.37 -2.13 11.91
N TYR A 61 0.57 -3.14 11.63
CA TYR A 61 -0.74 -2.97 11.00
C TYR A 61 -1.67 -2.09 11.83
N TYR A 62 -1.88 -2.44 13.11
CA TYR A 62 -2.74 -1.65 14.00
C TYR A 62 -2.20 -0.24 14.27
N SER A 63 -0.89 -0.06 14.32
CA SER A 63 -0.28 1.28 14.42
C SER A 63 -0.58 2.13 13.19
N THR A 64 -0.61 1.52 12.01
CA THR A 64 -0.99 2.23 10.78
C THR A 64 -2.46 2.64 10.82
N LEU A 65 -3.38 1.74 11.19
CA LEU A 65 -4.80 2.09 11.32
C LEU A 65 -5.04 3.20 12.36
N ALA A 66 -4.34 3.14 13.49
CA ALA A 66 -4.41 4.15 14.54
C ALA A 66 -3.97 5.55 14.05
N LYS A 67 -2.95 5.62 13.18
CA LYS A 67 -2.50 6.87 12.55
C LYS A 67 -3.62 7.57 11.78
N TYR A 68 -4.52 6.80 11.17
CA TYR A 68 -5.64 7.31 10.37
C TYR A 68 -6.95 7.42 11.18
N GLU A 69 -6.91 7.03 12.47
CA GLU A 69 -8.10 6.99 13.33
C GLU A 69 -9.24 6.12 12.74
N VAL A 70 -8.87 5.06 12.00
CA VAL A 70 -9.80 4.16 11.33
C VAL A 70 -9.90 2.86 12.12
N PRO A 71 -11.13 2.46 12.54
CA PRO A 71 -11.36 1.14 13.13
C PRO A 71 -11.02 0.01 12.15
N ASP A 72 -10.48 -1.10 12.66
CA ASP A 72 -10.12 -2.28 11.87
C ASP A 72 -11.31 -2.80 11.04
N SER A 73 -12.49 -2.88 11.63
CA SER A 73 -13.70 -3.32 10.93
C SER A 73 -14.09 -2.43 9.73
N VAL A 74 -13.87 -1.12 9.84
CA VAL A 74 -14.15 -0.16 8.75
C VAL A 74 -13.13 -0.31 7.63
N PHE A 75 -11.84 -0.51 7.99
CA PHE A 75 -10.81 -0.79 7.00
C PHE A 75 -11.08 -2.10 6.27
N GLU A 76 -11.35 -3.19 6.99
CA GLU A 76 -11.62 -4.50 6.42
C GLU A 76 -12.82 -4.47 5.45
N GLN A 77 -13.95 -3.91 5.88
CA GLN A 77 -15.15 -3.80 5.04
C GLN A 77 -14.89 -2.95 3.78
N SER A 78 -14.17 -1.86 3.93
CA SER A 78 -13.80 -1.00 2.80
C SER A 78 -12.87 -1.72 1.82
N TYR A 79 -11.87 -2.45 2.34
CA TYR A 79 -10.96 -3.23 1.53
C TYR A 79 -11.69 -4.33 0.75
N ILE A 80 -12.57 -5.09 1.42
CA ILE A 80 -13.40 -6.12 0.79
C ILE A 80 -14.28 -5.52 -0.32
N TYR A 81 -14.89 -4.36 -0.06
CA TYR A 81 -15.70 -3.66 -1.06
C TYR A 81 -14.87 -3.30 -2.30
N TYR A 82 -13.72 -2.68 -2.14
CA TYR A 82 -12.84 -2.35 -3.26
C TYR A 82 -12.35 -3.59 -4.00
N ALA A 83 -11.92 -4.62 -3.26
CA ALA A 83 -11.45 -5.89 -3.83
C ALA A 83 -12.54 -6.64 -4.60
N SER A 84 -13.82 -6.41 -4.30
CA SER A 84 -14.95 -6.97 -5.04
C SER A 84 -15.14 -6.36 -6.44
N GLN A 85 -14.41 -5.30 -6.76
CA GLN A 85 -14.45 -4.56 -8.03
C GLN A 85 -13.09 -4.64 -8.74
N PRO A 86 -12.74 -5.75 -9.43
CA PRO A 86 -11.39 -6.03 -9.89
C PRO A 86 -10.75 -4.93 -10.74
N LYS A 87 -11.52 -4.32 -11.65
CA LYS A 87 -11.01 -3.25 -12.55
C LYS A 87 -10.62 -1.99 -11.78
N ASP A 88 -11.44 -1.57 -10.81
CA ASP A 88 -11.18 -0.35 -10.03
C ASP A 88 -10.15 -0.61 -8.95
N PHE A 89 -10.14 -1.80 -8.35
CA PHE A 89 -9.10 -2.25 -7.44
C PHE A 89 -7.72 -2.29 -8.10
N GLU A 90 -7.63 -2.79 -9.34
CA GLU A 90 -6.38 -2.77 -10.10
C GLU A 90 -5.88 -1.34 -10.34
N LYS A 91 -6.77 -0.40 -10.70
CA LYS A 91 -6.39 1.02 -10.86
C LYS A 91 -5.91 1.63 -9.56
N MET A 92 -6.59 1.31 -8.45
CA MET A 92 -6.20 1.76 -7.10
C MET A 92 -4.81 1.22 -6.73
N TYR A 93 -4.58 -0.07 -6.91
CA TYR A 93 -3.28 -0.69 -6.62
C TYR A 93 -2.14 -0.18 -7.50
N ARG A 94 -2.40 0.15 -8.76
CA ARG A 94 -1.41 0.83 -9.61
C ARG A 94 -0.96 2.18 -8.99
N LYS A 95 -1.86 2.93 -8.39
CA LYS A 95 -1.52 4.18 -7.69
C LYS A 95 -0.69 3.90 -6.43
N VAL A 96 -1.01 2.85 -5.67
CA VAL A 96 -0.21 2.41 -4.52
C VAL A 96 1.22 2.08 -4.96
N MET A 97 1.38 1.24 -5.99
CA MET A 97 2.69 0.84 -6.51
C MET A 97 3.49 2.01 -7.07
N SER A 98 2.84 2.95 -7.78
CA SER A 98 3.50 4.16 -8.28
C SER A 98 4.08 4.99 -7.13
N ARG A 99 3.32 5.22 -6.06
CA ARG A 99 3.79 5.96 -4.89
C ARG A 99 4.95 5.28 -4.18
N LEU A 100 4.88 3.97 -3.99
CA LEU A 100 5.97 3.20 -3.39
C LEU A 100 7.24 3.31 -4.23
N SER A 101 7.12 3.23 -5.57
CA SER A 101 8.25 3.40 -6.49
C SER A 101 8.84 4.81 -6.45
N GLU A 102 8.01 5.85 -6.41
CA GLU A 102 8.46 7.24 -6.25
C GLU A 102 9.21 7.45 -4.93
N MET A 103 8.72 6.87 -3.84
CA MET A 103 9.39 6.92 -2.55
C MET A 103 10.73 6.19 -2.59
N GLU A 104 10.80 5.00 -3.17
CA GLU A 104 12.06 4.26 -3.35
C GLU A 104 13.09 5.07 -4.13
N GLN A 105 12.70 5.65 -5.26
CA GLN A 105 13.59 6.49 -6.07
C GLN A 105 14.11 7.70 -5.28
N SER A 106 13.24 8.37 -4.52
CA SER A 106 13.64 9.52 -3.70
C SER A 106 14.63 9.14 -2.61
N PHE A 107 14.48 7.97 -1.98
CA PHE A 107 15.42 7.46 -0.98
C PHE A 107 16.73 7.00 -1.60
N SER A 108 16.70 6.32 -2.73
CA SER A 108 17.88 5.84 -3.45
C SER A 108 18.70 7.01 -3.98
N GLY A 109 18.06 8.03 -4.57
CA GLY A 109 18.74 9.25 -5.03
C GLY A 109 19.39 10.03 -3.90
N ARG A 110 18.73 10.19 -2.76
CA ARG A 110 19.29 10.85 -1.57
C ARG A 110 20.50 10.10 -0.99
N LYS A 111 20.44 8.76 -0.97
CA LYS A 111 21.57 7.95 -0.51
C LYS A 111 22.79 8.10 -1.41
N GLN A 112 22.60 8.14 -2.73
CA GLN A 112 23.66 8.34 -3.69
C GLN A 112 24.31 9.73 -3.51
N GLU A 113 23.50 10.79 -3.38
CA GLU A 113 23.97 12.14 -3.10
C GLU A 113 24.81 12.21 -1.82
N LEU A 114 24.36 11.58 -0.72
CA LEU A 114 25.10 11.54 0.55
C LEU A 114 26.45 10.82 0.41
N LEU A 115 26.52 9.73 -0.37
CA LEU A 115 27.75 9.00 -0.60
C LEU A 115 28.75 9.82 -1.44
N GLU A 116 28.27 10.59 -2.42
CA GLU A 116 29.10 11.50 -3.21
C GLU A 116 29.72 12.62 -2.35
N PHE A 117 28.99 13.14 -1.34
CA PHE A 117 29.53 14.10 -0.38
C PHE A 117 30.58 13.52 0.57
N GLU A 118 30.48 12.24 0.92
CA GLU A 118 31.46 11.56 1.79
C GLU A 118 32.76 11.19 1.06
N GLU A 119 32.71 11.02 -0.27
CA GLU A 119 33.88 10.67 -1.10
C GLU A 119 34.76 11.89 -1.50
N ASP A 120 34.26 13.12 -1.37
CA ASP A 120 35.05 14.32 -1.66
C ASP A 120 36.01 14.62 -0.51
N PRO A 121 37.35 14.46 -0.72
CA PRO A 121 38.33 14.80 0.31
C PRO A 121 38.30 16.31 0.57
N PRO A 122 38.52 16.77 1.81
CA PRO A 122 38.50 18.18 2.13
C PRO A 122 39.54 18.92 1.28
N LYS A 123 39.06 19.85 0.43
CA LYS A 123 39.95 20.73 -0.36
C LYS A 123 40.90 21.42 0.59
N LYS A 124 42.17 21.05 0.53
CA LYS A 124 43.26 21.77 1.22
C LYS A 124 43.30 23.20 0.72
N THR A 125 42.74 24.11 1.49
CA THR A 125 42.97 25.55 1.33
C THR A 125 44.45 25.82 1.60
N ARG A 126 45.15 26.26 0.56
CA ARG A 126 46.51 26.86 0.68
C ARG A 126 46.40 28.28 1.17
#